data_934c142ce1913ad58ce24ea004208033
#
_entry.id   934c142ce1913ad58ce24ea004208033
#
_cell.length_a   1.000
_cell.length_b   1.000
_cell.length_c   1.000
_cell.angle_alpha   90.00
_cell.angle_beta   90.00
_cell.angle_gamma   90.00
#
_symmetry.space_group_name_H-M   'P 1'
#
loop_
_entity.id
_entity.type
_entity.pdbx_description
1 polymer ?
#
loop_
_entity_poly.entity_id
_entity_poly.type
_entity_poly.pdbx_seq_one_letter_code
_entity_poly.pdbx_strand_id
1 'polypeptide(L)'
;MDHHELEEGVRLELDFTKLKKVAACEEDIVPAIAQDADTGEGLIGGYANKLALETTLSENMATFWSTSRNELWIKGKTSGDYLEIVEVCVNCEQNSLLYRVKPKGKGACHTKMENGNPRSGCYYRKIKNSTDLEFK
;
A
#
# COMPACT_ATOMS: atom_id res chain seq x y z
N MET A 1 6.37 18.35 -10.65
CA MET A 1 5.17 18.28 -9.76
C MET A 1 5.65 17.98 -8.35
N ASP A 2 5.24 18.75 -7.37
CA ASP A 2 5.62 18.50 -5.99
C ASP A 2 4.75 17.40 -5.35
N HIS A 3 5.15 16.93 -4.18
CA HIS A 3 4.43 15.85 -3.48
C HIS A 3 3.00 16.23 -3.12
N HIS A 4 2.76 17.49 -2.75
CA HIS A 4 1.42 17.94 -2.41
C HIS A 4 0.47 17.82 -3.60
N GLU A 5 0.89 18.31 -4.77
CA GLU A 5 0.07 18.21 -5.97
C GLU A 5 -0.10 16.77 -6.43
N LEU A 6 0.95 15.96 -6.32
CA LEU A 6 0.89 14.55 -6.65
C LEU A 6 -0.16 13.82 -5.80
N GLU A 7 -0.21 14.11 -4.50
CA GLU A 7 -1.07 13.41 -3.55
C GLU A 7 -2.46 14.02 -3.39
N GLU A 8 -2.59 15.34 -3.55
CA GLU A 8 -3.83 16.07 -3.27
C GLU A 8 -4.46 16.71 -4.51
N GLY A 9 -3.77 16.70 -5.63
CA GLY A 9 -4.26 17.32 -6.86
C GLY A 9 -5.19 16.42 -7.66
N VAL A 10 -5.65 16.98 -8.79
CA VAL A 10 -6.61 16.31 -9.70
C VAL A 10 -6.01 16.02 -11.08
N ARG A 11 -4.72 16.18 -11.24
CA ARG A 11 -4.01 15.91 -12.49
C ARG A 11 -3.44 14.50 -12.47
N LEU A 12 -3.71 13.73 -13.52
CA LEU A 12 -3.19 12.37 -13.63
C LEU A 12 -1.72 12.40 -14.08
N GLU A 13 -0.85 11.83 -13.25
CA GLU A 13 0.60 11.73 -13.51
C GLU A 13 1.10 10.34 -13.10
N LEU A 14 0.78 9.33 -13.91
CA LEU A 14 1.23 7.96 -13.63
C LEU A 14 2.74 7.83 -13.88
N ASP A 15 3.41 7.20 -12.92
CA ASP A 15 4.83 6.88 -13.05
C ASP A 15 5.01 5.51 -13.70
N PHE A 16 5.08 5.48 -15.03
CA PHE A 16 5.29 4.24 -15.77
C PHE A 16 6.72 3.68 -15.60
N THR A 17 7.61 4.41 -14.91
CA THR A 17 8.97 3.93 -14.61
C THR A 17 9.06 3.23 -13.25
N LYS A 18 7.94 3.07 -12.55
CA LYS A 18 7.91 2.53 -11.18
C LYS A 18 8.62 1.19 -11.05
N LEU A 19 8.37 0.25 -11.94
CA LEU A 19 8.99 -1.07 -11.85
C LEU A 19 10.50 -1.04 -12.08
N LYS A 20 11.01 -0.11 -12.89
CA LYS A 20 12.46 0.08 -13.05
C LYS A 20 13.08 0.58 -11.74
N LYS A 21 12.40 1.49 -11.06
CA LYS A 21 12.85 2.00 -9.76
C LYS A 21 12.83 0.90 -8.71
N VAL A 22 11.79 0.07 -8.72
CA VAL A 22 11.66 -1.06 -7.81
C VAL A 22 12.78 -2.08 -8.05
N ALA A 23 13.06 -2.40 -9.31
CA ALA A 23 14.13 -3.34 -9.65
C ALA A 23 15.51 -2.89 -9.17
N ALA A 24 15.71 -1.57 -9.03
CA ALA A 24 16.99 -1.03 -8.53
C ALA A 24 17.27 -1.37 -7.06
N CYS A 25 16.30 -1.85 -6.29
CA CYS A 25 16.52 -2.26 -4.91
C CYS A 25 17.31 -3.58 -4.80
N GLU A 26 17.38 -4.34 -5.89
CA GLU A 26 18.11 -5.62 -5.98
C GLU A 26 17.63 -6.70 -5.00
N GLU A 27 16.43 -6.56 -4.47
CA GLU A 27 15.78 -7.56 -3.62
C GLU A 27 14.87 -8.46 -4.45
N ASP A 28 14.76 -9.73 -4.07
CA ASP A 28 13.79 -10.65 -4.66
C ASP A 28 12.42 -10.38 -4.03
N ILE A 29 11.53 -9.74 -4.76
CA ILE A 29 10.25 -9.27 -4.24
C ILE A 29 9.10 -9.67 -5.15
N VAL A 30 7.90 -9.70 -4.55
CA VAL A 30 6.64 -9.84 -5.28
C VAL A 30 5.71 -8.70 -4.87
N PRO A 31 4.74 -8.34 -5.72
CA PRO A 31 3.69 -7.39 -5.30
C PRO A 31 2.91 -7.93 -4.10
N ALA A 32 2.54 -7.03 -3.21
CA ALA A 32 1.71 -7.35 -2.05
C ALA A 32 0.67 -6.24 -1.89
N ILE A 33 -0.61 -6.61 -1.98
CA ILE A 33 -1.73 -5.67 -1.87
C ILE A 33 -2.45 -5.94 -0.55
N ALA A 34 -2.75 -4.88 0.20
CA ALA A 34 -3.58 -4.98 1.39
C ALA A 34 -5.01 -4.57 1.05
N GLN A 35 -5.96 -5.41 1.42
CA GLN A 35 -7.38 -5.23 1.20
C GLN A 35 -8.14 -5.34 2.51
N ASP A 36 -9.08 -4.42 2.76
CA ASP A 36 -9.97 -4.51 3.91
C ASP A 36 -10.84 -5.76 3.76
N ALA A 37 -10.77 -6.67 4.74
CA ALA A 37 -11.49 -7.94 4.68
C ALA A 37 -13.01 -7.77 4.81
N ASP A 38 -13.46 -6.68 5.42
CA ASP A 38 -14.89 -6.43 5.62
C ASP A 38 -15.52 -5.66 4.45
N THR A 39 -14.82 -4.66 3.92
CA THR A 39 -15.39 -3.78 2.87
C THR A 39 -14.96 -4.14 1.46
N GLY A 40 -13.83 -4.86 1.32
CA GLY A 40 -13.22 -5.12 0.03
C GLY A 40 -12.38 -3.97 -0.51
N GLU A 41 -12.28 -2.87 0.23
CA GLU A 41 -11.49 -1.72 -0.22
C GLU A 41 -10.01 -2.07 -0.37
N GLY A 42 -9.40 -1.70 -1.49
CA GLY A 42 -7.95 -1.77 -1.66
C GLY A 42 -7.30 -0.67 -0.82
N LEU A 43 -6.42 -1.03 0.09
CA LEU A 43 -5.84 -0.09 1.05
C LEU A 43 -4.45 0.38 0.66
N ILE A 44 -3.55 -0.56 0.35
CA ILE A 44 -2.14 -0.27 0.05
C ILE A 44 -1.66 -1.21 -1.04
N GLY A 45 -0.88 -0.69 -1.99
CA GLY A 45 -0.13 -1.49 -2.93
C GLY A 45 1.35 -1.38 -2.60
N GLY A 46 2.00 -2.49 -2.35
CA GLY A 46 3.41 -2.54 -2.00
C GLY A 46 4.09 -3.79 -2.51
N TYR A 47 5.22 -4.10 -1.90
CA TYR A 47 6.05 -5.25 -2.26
C TYR A 47 6.46 -6.00 -1.02
N ALA A 48 6.77 -7.28 -1.16
CA ALA A 48 7.25 -8.10 -0.07
C ALA A 48 8.37 -9.01 -0.56
N ASN A 49 9.43 -9.09 0.22
CA ASN A 49 10.43 -10.15 0.08
C ASN A 49 10.06 -11.28 1.04
N LYS A 50 10.87 -12.32 1.10
CA LYS A 50 10.61 -13.47 1.97
C LYS A 50 10.52 -13.06 3.44
N LEU A 51 11.41 -12.17 3.89
CA LEU A 51 11.42 -11.68 5.27
C LEU A 51 10.13 -10.93 5.61
N ALA A 52 9.63 -10.09 4.69
CA ALA A 52 8.38 -9.36 4.91
C ALA A 52 7.19 -10.32 5.05
N LEU A 53 7.14 -11.35 4.22
CA LEU A 53 6.10 -12.37 4.33
C LEU A 53 6.20 -13.13 5.66
N GLU A 54 7.39 -13.57 6.03
CA GLU A 54 7.60 -14.29 7.29
C GLU A 54 7.21 -13.44 8.50
N THR A 55 7.56 -12.15 8.47
CA THR A 55 7.19 -11.21 9.54
C THR A 55 5.68 -11.01 9.60
N THR A 56 5.03 -10.85 8.43
CA THR A 56 3.57 -10.75 8.35
C THR A 56 2.89 -11.93 9.02
N LEU A 57 3.37 -13.15 8.74
CA LEU A 57 2.78 -14.36 9.29
C LEU A 57 3.05 -14.52 10.78
N SER A 58 4.26 -14.15 11.25
CA SER A 58 4.61 -14.30 12.67
C SER A 58 4.01 -13.22 13.55
N GLU A 59 3.93 -11.98 13.07
CA GLU A 59 3.43 -10.83 13.83
C GLU A 59 1.93 -10.60 13.66
N ASN A 60 1.33 -11.25 12.67
CA ASN A 60 -0.09 -11.07 12.32
C ASN A 60 -0.44 -9.64 11.92
N MET A 61 0.53 -8.93 11.36
CA MET A 61 0.39 -7.56 10.88
C MET A 61 1.00 -7.42 9.49
N ALA A 62 0.32 -6.68 8.60
CA ALA A 62 0.79 -6.49 7.23
C ALA A 62 2.16 -5.83 7.22
N THR A 63 3.13 -6.51 6.65
CA THR A 63 4.52 -6.08 6.57
C THR A 63 4.97 -6.13 5.11
N PHE A 64 5.69 -5.11 4.71
CA PHE A 64 6.16 -4.91 3.33
C PHE A 64 7.66 -4.73 3.31
N TRP A 65 8.23 -4.82 2.13
CA TRP A 65 9.60 -4.39 1.89
C TRP A 65 9.57 -3.01 1.22
N SER A 66 10.14 -2.01 1.87
CA SER A 66 10.24 -0.67 1.31
C SER A 66 11.34 -0.66 0.25
N THR A 67 10.97 -0.56 -1.01
CA THR A 67 11.93 -0.57 -2.13
C THR A 67 12.73 0.72 -2.22
N SER A 68 12.15 1.84 -1.77
CA SER A 68 12.85 3.13 -1.79
C SER A 68 13.89 3.28 -0.69
N ARG A 69 13.63 2.68 0.49
CA ARG A 69 14.57 2.70 1.62
C ARG A 69 15.38 1.42 1.72
N ASN A 70 14.98 0.40 0.97
CA ASN A 70 15.58 -0.94 0.97
C ASN A 70 15.61 -1.55 2.37
N GLU A 71 14.46 -1.53 3.04
CA GLU A 71 14.30 -2.03 4.42
C GLU A 71 12.91 -2.58 4.68
N LEU A 72 12.80 -3.37 5.75
CA LEU A 72 11.53 -3.91 6.20
C LEU A 72 10.63 -2.80 6.71
N TRP A 73 9.34 -2.84 6.36
CA TRP A 73 8.35 -1.86 6.80
C TRP A 73 7.11 -2.55 7.34
N ILE A 74 6.95 -2.51 8.68
CA ILE A 74 5.73 -2.97 9.35
C ILE A 74 4.75 -1.80 9.31
N LYS A 75 3.65 -1.96 8.56
CA LYS A 75 2.64 -0.90 8.42
C LYS A 75 2.05 -0.58 9.79
N GLY A 76 2.12 0.69 10.17
CA GLY A 76 1.55 1.19 11.43
C GLY A 76 2.48 1.13 12.63
N LYS A 77 3.72 0.68 12.48
CA LYS A 77 4.67 0.59 13.59
C LYS A 77 4.89 1.94 14.27
N THR A 78 4.95 3.02 13.48
CA THR A 78 5.17 4.37 13.99
C THR A 78 3.85 5.10 14.25
N SER A 79 2.89 5.01 13.33
CA SER A 79 1.64 5.76 13.40
C SER A 79 0.57 5.11 14.27
N GLY A 80 0.68 3.82 14.54
CA GLY A 80 -0.37 3.05 15.22
C GLY A 80 -1.48 2.57 14.29
N ASP A 81 -1.41 2.88 13.00
CA ASP A 81 -2.43 2.49 12.01
C ASP A 81 -2.10 1.11 11.41
N TYR A 82 -2.10 0.11 12.29
CA TYR A 82 -1.80 -1.28 11.91
C TYR A 82 -2.86 -1.88 11.01
N LEU A 83 -2.44 -2.87 10.23
CA LEU A 83 -3.33 -3.71 9.45
C LEU A 83 -3.20 -5.14 9.96
N GLU A 84 -4.16 -5.58 10.78
CA GLU A 84 -4.16 -6.92 11.34
C GLU A 84 -4.53 -7.93 10.27
N ILE A 85 -3.78 -9.01 10.18
CA ILE A 85 -3.99 -10.05 9.17
C ILE A 85 -5.23 -10.89 9.53
N VAL A 86 -6.15 -11.00 8.55
CA VAL A 86 -7.24 -11.98 8.58
C VAL A 86 -6.78 -13.23 7.84
N GLU A 87 -6.23 -13.07 6.65
CA GLU A 87 -5.67 -14.15 5.85
C GLU A 87 -4.68 -13.58 4.85
N VAL A 88 -3.74 -14.41 4.41
CA VAL A 88 -2.81 -14.08 3.34
C VAL A 88 -3.10 -15.02 2.18
N CYS A 89 -3.42 -14.45 1.02
CA CYS A 89 -3.72 -15.22 -0.17
C CYS A 89 -2.60 -15.06 -1.19
N VAL A 90 -2.41 -16.09 -2.00
CA VAL A 90 -1.44 -16.07 -3.09
C VAL A 90 -2.19 -16.31 -4.42
N ASN A 91 -1.74 -15.67 -5.49
CA ASN A 91 -2.36 -15.84 -6.79
C ASN A 91 -1.98 -17.19 -7.45
N CYS A 92 -2.62 -17.51 -8.58
CA CYS A 92 -2.45 -18.81 -9.25
C CYS A 92 -1.00 -19.10 -9.66
N GLU A 93 -0.23 -18.08 -10.03
CA GLU A 93 1.18 -18.24 -10.43
C GLU A 93 2.16 -18.11 -9.26
N GLN A 94 1.66 -17.88 -8.05
CA GLN A 94 2.44 -17.71 -6.83
C GLN A 94 3.51 -16.61 -6.94
N ASN A 95 3.12 -15.48 -7.54
CA ASN A 95 4.02 -14.33 -7.71
C ASN A 95 3.41 -13.01 -7.26
N SER A 96 2.32 -13.06 -6.48
CA SER A 96 1.65 -11.88 -5.91
C SER A 96 0.92 -12.28 -4.63
N LEU A 97 0.91 -11.40 -3.64
CA LEU A 97 0.24 -11.64 -2.35
C LEU A 97 -0.94 -10.69 -2.17
N LEU A 98 -1.99 -11.19 -1.55
CA LEU A 98 -3.11 -10.40 -1.09
C LEU A 98 -3.22 -10.55 0.42
N TYR A 99 -2.93 -9.47 1.13
CA TYR A 99 -3.13 -9.40 2.58
C TYR A 99 -4.55 -8.94 2.85
N ARG A 100 -5.41 -9.83 3.33
CA ARG A 100 -6.75 -9.43 3.75
C ARG A 100 -6.68 -9.06 5.22
N VAL A 101 -7.10 -7.83 5.55
CA VAL A 101 -6.75 -7.21 6.83
C VAL A 101 -7.94 -6.54 7.49
N LYS A 102 -7.79 -6.30 8.80
CA LYS A 102 -8.63 -5.39 9.58
C LYS A 102 -7.79 -4.20 9.98
N PRO A 103 -8.10 -2.99 9.47
CA PRO A 103 -7.41 -1.78 9.94
C PRO A 103 -7.66 -1.55 11.43
N LYS A 104 -6.59 -1.26 12.17
CA LYS A 104 -6.66 -1.05 13.62
C LYS A 104 -6.54 0.40 14.05
N GLY A 105 -6.14 1.28 13.13
CA GLY A 105 -6.04 2.71 13.38
C GLY A 105 -7.16 3.48 12.71
N LYS A 106 -6.90 4.75 12.43
CA LYS A 106 -7.88 5.67 11.81
C LYS A 106 -7.88 5.61 10.29
N GLY A 107 -6.84 5.09 9.68
CA GLY A 107 -6.73 4.96 8.23
C GLY A 107 -5.36 4.47 7.81
N ALA A 108 -5.29 3.76 6.68
CA ALA A 108 -4.06 3.11 6.22
C ALA A 108 -3.13 4.05 5.46
N CYS A 109 -3.64 5.11 4.87
CA CYS A 109 -2.83 6.02 4.07
C CYS A 109 -2.08 7.04 4.93
N HIS A 110 -0.87 7.44 4.49
CA HIS A 110 -0.13 8.52 5.17
C HIS A 110 -0.72 9.89 4.85
N THR A 111 -1.52 10.03 3.81
CA THR A 111 -2.20 11.28 3.49
C THR A 111 -3.40 11.49 4.40
N LYS A 112 -3.82 12.75 4.56
CA LYS A 112 -4.86 13.11 5.52
C LYS A 112 -6.03 13.83 4.86
N MET A 113 -7.23 13.59 5.40
CA MET A 113 -8.42 14.35 5.06
C MET A 113 -8.36 15.73 5.72
N GLU A 114 -9.29 16.62 5.34
CA GLU A 114 -9.36 17.98 5.92
C GLU A 114 -9.49 17.96 7.44
N ASN A 115 -10.17 16.96 8.01
CA ASN A 115 -10.33 16.82 9.46
C ASN A 115 -9.07 16.33 10.18
N GLY A 116 -7.96 16.10 9.44
CA GLY A 116 -6.68 15.64 10.01
C GLY A 116 -6.57 14.15 10.19
N ASN A 117 -7.63 13.38 9.96
CA ASN A 117 -7.55 11.92 10.03
C ASN A 117 -6.93 11.34 8.74
N PRO A 118 -6.13 10.27 8.85
CA PRO A 118 -5.60 9.61 7.66
C PRO A 118 -6.74 9.04 6.81
N ARG A 119 -6.54 9.02 5.51
CA ARG A 119 -7.48 8.38 4.59
C ARG A 119 -7.48 6.87 4.83
N SER A 120 -8.64 6.24 4.60
CA SER A 120 -8.79 4.79 4.84
C SER A 120 -7.81 3.95 4.02
N GLY A 121 -7.53 4.36 2.79
CA GLY A 121 -6.60 3.68 1.91
C GLY A 121 -5.97 4.64 0.92
N CYS A 122 -5.04 4.12 0.13
CA CYS A 122 -4.26 4.94 -0.81
C CYS A 122 -4.98 5.21 -2.13
N TYR A 123 -6.10 4.55 -2.37
CA TYR A 123 -6.84 4.66 -3.65
C TYR A 123 -8.06 5.57 -3.52
N TYR A 124 -7.86 6.78 -3.00
CA TYR A 124 -8.92 7.75 -2.70
C TYR A 124 -9.32 8.63 -3.89
N ARG A 125 -8.66 8.46 -5.02
CA ARG A 125 -9.01 9.15 -6.27
C ARG A 125 -9.23 8.13 -7.36
N LYS A 126 -10.13 8.45 -8.30
CA LYS A 126 -10.34 7.63 -9.47
C LYS A 126 -9.94 8.41 -10.73
N ILE A 127 -9.59 7.70 -11.79
CA ILE A 127 -9.28 8.28 -13.07
C ILE A 127 -10.59 8.68 -13.76
N LYS A 128 -10.72 9.97 -14.04
CA LYS A 128 -11.89 10.54 -14.71
C LYS A 128 -11.76 10.43 -16.23
N ASN A 129 -10.57 10.71 -16.73
CA ASN A 129 -10.22 10.61 -18.15
C ASN A 129 -8.69 10.51 -18.26
N SER A 130 -8.12 10.62 -19.47
CA SER A 130 -6.68 10.43 -19.68
C SER A 130 -5.78 11.47 -19.01
N THR A 131 -6.33 12.58 -18.54
CA THR A 131 -5.55 13.67 -17.94
C THR A 131 -5.96 14.02 -16.51
N ASP A 132 -7.17 13.63 -16.09
CA ASP A 132 -7.77 14.14 -14.84
C ASP A 132 -8.15 13.03 -13.87
N LEU A 133 -8.01 13.38 -12.59
CA LEU A 133 -8.46 12.57 -11.46
C LEU A 133 -9.67 13.25 -10.82
N GLU A 134 -10.44 12.45 -10.07
CA GLU A 134 -11.44 13.01 -9.15
C GLU A 134 -11.42 12.24 -7.84
N PHE A 135 -11.68 12.93 -6.75
CA PHE A 135 -11.78 12.31 -5.43
C PHE A 135 -13.06 11.48 -5.34
N LYS A 136 -12.95 10.35 -4.69
CA LYS A 136 -14.08 9.44 -4.47
C LYS A 136 -15.00 9.97 -3.38
#